data_cc22a32af8e4fc32c6027f3c1bb59758
#
_entry.id   cc22a32af8e4fc32c6027f3c1bb59758
#
_cell.length_a   1.000
_cell.length_b   1.000
_cell.length_c   1.000
_cell.angle_alpha   90.00
_cell.angle_beta   90.00
_cell.angle_gamma   90.00
#
_symmetry.space_group_name_H-M   'P 1'
#
loop_
_entity.id
_entity.type
_entity.pdbx_description
1 polymer ?
#
loop_
_entity_poly.entity_id
_entity_poly.type
_entity_poly.pdbx_seq_one_letter_code
_entity_poly.pdbx_strand_id
1 'polypeptide(L)'
;MLLVLTALAALLLATLLVFNWWHRRRDERLARLSLDDLTHAESRLELVACLEALPGLHATEAARVRDMLCLSPAARRELAGLRHGSASRRAEACRFVGRLGDTAVVPRLVELLCDQDPAVRREAIRALGELRAVEAVPDIADAIEGLKEWSNLVLLMALIRMGPACAPAIGALLAEHGARSPAMLKGLLQVTSRIGVATDPAMIRALASHEDMEIRVEAVRVLGAIEPDPRSGDVCLAAMDDAEWPVRAIAASSLGRLRDERALARLRGAMGDPAYWVRHHVAEAMASMGEAGSESLRDALHAANPFVRDMAAQALFMRALAEGEAA
;
A
#
# COMPACT_ATOMS: atom_id res chain seq x y z
N MET A 1 -37.23 -21.97 -13.12
CA MET A 1 -35.85 -22.00 -12.62
C MET A 1 -34.83 -22.39 -13.69
N LEU A 2 -35.06 -23.51 -14.43
CA LEU A 2 -34.13 -23.96 -15.49
C LEU A 2 -33.96 -22.94 -16.65
N LEU A 3 -35.03 -22.32 -17.11
CA LEU A 3 -35.02 -21.30 -18.17
C LEU A 3 -34.25 -20.01 -17.78
N VAL A 4 -34.27 -19.62 -16.51
CA VAL A 4 -33.53 -18.46 -16.02
C VAL A 4 -32.02 -18.75 -15.93
N LEU A 5 -31.68 -19.96 -15.51
CA LEU A 5 -30.28 -20.43 -15.45
C LEU A 5 -29.67 -20.56 -16.85
N THR A 6 -30.43 -21.07 -17.84
CA THR A 6 -29.97 -21.14 -19.21
C THR A 6 -29.80 -19.75 -19.85
N ALA A 7 -30.70 -18.81 -19.58
CA ALA A 7 -30.58 -17.43 -20.04
C ALA A 7 -29.36 -16.70 -19.44
N LEU A 8 -29.10 -16.88 -18.15
CA LEU A 8 -27.91 -16.33 -17.47
C LEU A 8 -26.61 -16.96 -18.00
N ALA A 9 -26.60 -18.27 -18.24
CA ALA A 9 -25.43 -18.94 -18.83
C ALA A 9 -25.17 -18.47 -20.27
N ALA A 10 -26.21 -18.27 -21.06
CA ALA A 10 -26.11 -17.75 -22.43
C ALA A 10 -25.60 -16.28 -22.44
N LEU A 11 -26.06 -15.45 -21.48
CA LEU A 11 -25.60 -14.06 -21.33
C LEU A 11 -24.11 -14.02 -20.90
N LEU A 12 -23.69 -14.87 -19.97
CA LEU A 12 -22.30 -15.00 -19.54
C LEU A 12 -21.40 -15.49 -20.69
N LEU A 13 -21.89 -16.45 -21.47
CA LEU A 13 -21.15 -16.94 -22.64
C LEU A 13 -21.03 -15.86 -23.72
N ALA A 14 -22.10 -15.12 -23.98
CA ALA A 14 -22.08 -14.00 -24.93
C ALA A 14 -21.13 -12.88 -24.48
N THR A 15 -21.12 -12.52 -23.19
CA THR A 15 -20.18 -11.52 -22.64
C THR A 15 -18.73 -12.00 -22.71
N LEU A 16 -18.45 -13.27 -22.43
CA LEU A 16 -17.14 -13.89 -22.59
C LEU A 16 -16.69 -13.95 -24.04
N LEU A 17 -17.59 -14.25 -24.97
CA LEU A 17 -17.30 -14.28 -26.43
C LEU A 17 -17.03 -12.88 -26.97
N VAL A 18 -17.81 -11.86 -26.54
CA VAL A 18 -17.58 -10.45 -26.89
C VAL A 18 -16.26 -9.95 -26.31
N PHE A 19 -15.96 -10.29 -25.04
CA PHE A 19 -14.71 -9.96 -24.39
C PHE A 19 -13.50 -10.61 -25.09
N ASN A 20 -13.59 -11.89 -25.43
CA ASN A 20 -12.53 -12.62 -26.14
C ASN A 20 -12.34 -12.13 -27.57
N TRP A 21 -13.45 -11.80 -28.28
CA TRP A 21 -13.40 -11.20 -29.60
C TRP A 21 -12.80 -9.79 -29.57
N TRP A 22 -13.15 -9.00 -28.57
CA TRP A 22 -12.58 -7.65 -28.36
C TRP A 22 -11.08 -7.72 -28.07
N HIS A 23 -10.65 -8.65 -27.22
CA HIS A 23 -9.23 -8.91 -26.93
C HIS A 23 -8.47 -9.38 -28.18
N ARG A 24 -8.98 -10.35 -28.93
CA ARG A 24 -8.33 -10.81 -30.15
C ARG A 24 -8.22 -9.71 -31.23
N ARG A 25 -9.27 -8.92 -31.43
CA ARG A 25 -9.20 -7.78 -32.34
C ARG A 25 -8.26 -6.68 -31.88
N ARG A 26 -8.14 -6.50 -30.57
CA ARG A 26 -7.18 -5.58 -29.99
C ARG A 26 -5.76 -6.04 -30.29
N ASP A 27 -5.45 -7.30 -30.00
CA ASP A 27 -4.13 -7.90 -30.20
C ASP A 27 -3.74 -7.93 -31.68
N GLU A 28 -4.69 -8.22 -32.59
CA GLU A 28 -4.47 -8.14 -34.06
C GLU A 28 -4.23 -6.71 -34.56
N ARG A 29 -4.88 -5.70 -33.97
CA ARG A 29 -4.62 -4.29 -34.31
C ARG A 29 -3.25 -3.84 -33.79
N LEU A 30 -2.87 -4.26 -32.60
CA LEU A 30 -1.57 -3.95 -31.98
C LEU A 30 -0.41 -4.61 -32.73
N ALA A 31 -0.60 -5.86 -33.19
CA ALA A 31 0.38 -6.57 -34.02
C ALA A 31 0.58 -5.92 -35.40
N ARG A 32 -0.35 -5.07 -35.84
CA ARG A 32 -0.28 -4.36 -37.13
C ARG A 32 0.21 -2.91 -37.02
N LEU A 33 0.29 -2.35 -35.81
CA LEU A 33 0.84 -1.01 -35.61
C LEU A 33 2.35 -1.07 -35.85
N SER A 34 2.81 -0.50 -36.95
CA SER A 34 4.24 -0.28 -37.13
C SER A 34 4.75 0.75 -36.15
N LEU A 35 6.06 0.71 -35.84
CA LEU A 35 6.69 1.73 -34.99
C LEU A 35 6.45 3.16 -35.53
N ASP A 36 6.32 3.32 -36.84
CA ASP A 36 6.02 4.62 -37.48
C ASP A 36 4.58 5.09 -37.20
N ASP A 37 3.59 4.18 -37.09
CA ASP A 37 2.21 4.57 -36.77
C ASP A 37 2.07 5.12 -35.36
N LEU A 38 2.94 4.74 -34.42
CA LEU A 38 2.92 5.19 -33.02
C LEU A 38 3.31 6.66 -32.86
N THR A 39 4.27 7.13 -33.68
CA THR A 39 4.67 8.54 -33.68
C THR A 39 3.63 9.45 -34.31
N HIS A 40 2.72 8.88 -35.12
CA HIS A 40 1.69 9.60 -35.86
C HIS A 40 0.29 9.43 -35.24
N ALA A 41 0.18 8.89 -34.00
CA ALA A 41 -1.11 8.79 -33.32
C ALA A 41 -1.80 10.17 -33.27
N GLU A 42 -2.85 10.32 -34.07
CA GLU A 42 -3.59 11.58 -34.19
C GLU A 42 -4.78 11.65 -33.23
N SER A 43 -5.28 10.53 -32.78
CA SER A 43 -6.43 10.45 -31.91
C SER A 43 -6.08 9.98 -30.50
N ARG A 44 -6.85 10.45 -29.51
CA ARG A 44 -6.76 9.97 -28.12
C ARG A 44 -7.07 8.48 -28.02
N LEU A 45 -7.96 7.95 -28.86
CA LEU A 45 -8.33 6.53 -28.87
C LEU A 45 -7.15 5.64 -29.29
N GLU A 46 -6.40 6.03 -30.30
CA GLU A 46 -5.19 5.32 -30.74
C GLU A 46 -4.14 5.33 -29.63
N LEU A 47 -3.92 6.48 -29.02
CA LEU A 47 -2.97 6.64 -27.93
C LEU A 47 -3.33 5.77 -26.71
N VAL A 48 -4.62 5.71 -26.32
CA VAL A 48 -5.11 4.85 -25.24
C VAL A 48 -4.92 3.37 -25.59
N ALA A 49 -5.24 2.97 -26.82
CA ALA A 49 -5.04 1.59 -27.28
C ALA A 49 -3.57 1.17 -27.20
N CYS A 50 -2.64 2.03 -27.60
CA CYS A 50 -1.22 1.79 -27.48
C CYS A 50 -0.77 1.66 -26.00
N LEU A 51 -1.25 2.54 -25.11
CA LEU A 51 -0.94 2.48 -23.69
C LEU A 51 -1.48 1.21 -23.00
N GLU A 52 -2.62 0.71 -23.44
CA GLU A 52 -3.20 -0.54 -22.93
C GLU A 52 -2.43 -1.79 -23.37
N ALA A 53 -1.65 -1.69 -24.44
CA ALA A 53 -0.80 -2.77 -24.94
C ALA A 53 0.56 -2.86 -24.25
N LEU A 54 1.05 -1.78 -23.64
CA LEU A 54 2.38 -1.71 -23.00
C LEU A 54 2.66 -2.85 -22.01
N PRO A 55 1.71 -3.28 -21.15
CA PRO A 55 1.96 -4.37 -20.20
C PRO A 55 2.27 -5.72 -20.85
N GLY A 56 1.93 -5.92 -22.12
CA GLY A 56 2.24 -7.14 -22.88
C GLY A 56 3.60 -7.14 -23.57
N LEU A 57 4.34 -6.03 -23.53
CA LEU A 57 5.64 -5.88 -24.14
C LEU A 57 6.78 -6.10 -23.16
N HIS A 58 7.96 -6.48 -23.68
CA HIS A 58 9.17 -6.45 -22.85
C HIS A 58 9.50 -5.02 -22.38
N ALA A 59 10.10 -4.89 -21.21
CA ALA A 59 10.33 -3.59 -20.56
C ALA A 59 11.06 -2.58 -21.46
N THR A 60 12.04 -3.04 -22.24
CA THR A 60 12.80 -2.20 -23.16
C THR A 60 11.97 -1.73 -24.37
N GLU A 61 11.08 -2.57 -24.87
CA GLU A 61 10.16 -2.24 -25.96
C GLU A 61 9.08 -1.29 -25.46
N ALA A 62 8.51 -1.56 -24.29
CA ALA A 62 7.52 -0.70 -23.66
C ALA A 62 8.08 0.72 -23.41
N ALA A 63 9.35 0.84 -23.03
CA ALA A 63 10.01 2.14 -22.87
C ALA A 63 10.13 2.89 -24.20
N ARG A 64 10.63 2.22 -25.26
CA ARG A 64 10.73 2.80 -26.61
C ARG A 64 9.37 3.26 -27.14
N VAL A 65 8.34 2.44 -27.00
CA VAL A 65 6.97 2.77 -27.43
C VAL A 65 6.47 4.00 -26.66
N ARG A 66 6.71 4.10 -25.38
CA ARG A 66 6.35 5.29 -24.57
C ARG A 66 7.04 6.55 -25.08
N ASP A 67 8.35 6.50 -25.31
CA ASP A 67 9.14 7.64 -25.82
C ASP A 67 8.57 8.14 -27.16
N MET A 68 8.21 7.21 -28.05
CA MET A 68 7.59 7.54 -29.33
C MET A 68 6.20 8.15 -29.17
N LEU A 69 5.36 7.58 -28.28
CA LEU A 69 4.02 8.11 -27.99
C LEU A 69 4.06 9.52 -27.42
N CYS A 70 5.08 9.85 -26.61
CA CYS A 70 5.28 11.22 -26.08
C CYS A 70 5.48 12.24 -27.20
N LEU A 71 6.04 11.85 -28.33
CA LEU A 71 6.26 12.73 -29.49
C LEU A 71 5.02 12.89 -30.37
N SER A 72 3.98 12.09 -30.19
CA SER A 72 2.77 12.11 -31.03
C SER A 72 1.96 13.41 -30.90
N PRO A 73 1.23 13.82 -31.94
CA PRO A 73 0.34 14.99 -31.89
C PRO A 73 -0.75 14.84 -30.82
N ALA A 74 -1.24 13.62 -30.59
CA ALA A 74 -2.24 13.34 -29.56
C ALA A 74 -1.69 13.56 -28.16
N ALA A 75 -0.46 13.08 -27.86
CA ALA A 75 0.19 13.29 -26.56
C ALA A 75 0.43 14.79 -26.30
N ARG A 76 0.90 15.54 -27.31
CA ARG A 76 1.08 17.00 -27.17
C ARG A 76 -0.21 17.74 -26.84
N ARG A 77 -1.35 17.31 -27.43
CA ARG A 77 -2.69 17.86 -27.09
C ARG A 77 -3.10 17.51 -25.66
N GLU A 78 -2.81 16.32 -25.18
CA GLU A 78 -3.08 15.95 -23.78
C GLU A 78 -2.19 16.73 -22.81
N LEU A 79 -0.90 16.90 -23.12
CA LEU A 79 0.01 17.76 -22.36
C LEU A 79 -0.48 19.21 -22.28
N ALA A 80 -0.95 19.77 -23.40
CA ALA A 80 -1.58 21.09 -23.40
C ALA A 80 -2.84 21.15 -22.54
N GLY A 81 -3.54 20.04 -22.39
CA GLY A 81 -4.71 19.88 -21.52
C GLY A 81 -4.44 20.16 -20.04
N LEU A 82 -3.21 19.99 -19.55
CA LEU A 82 -2.81 20.33 -18.18
C LEU A 82 -2.93 21.84 -17.86
N ARG A 83 -3.02 22.70 -18.88
CA ARG A 83 -3.18 24.15 -18.74
C ARG A 83 -4.56 24.64 -19.16
N HIS A 84 -5.49 23.73 -19.44
CA HIS A 84 -6.82 24.10 -19.94
C HIS A 84 -7.65 24.82 -18.86
N GLY A 85 -8.52 25.77 -19.25
CA GLY A 85 -9.37 26.50 -18.32
C GLY A 85 -10.38 25.62 -17.58
N SER A 86 -10.89 24.55 -18.21
CA SER A 86 -11.81 23.59 -17.58
C SER A 86 -11.08 22.62 -16.65
N ALA A 87 -11.55 22.51 -15.41
CA ALA A 87 -11.03 21.58 -14.42
C ALA A 87 -11.16 20.12 -14.88
N SER A 88 -12.29 19.74 -15.49
CA SER A 88 -12.49 18.40 -16.03
C SER A 88 -11.42 18.03 -17.04
N ARG A 89 -11.06 18.96 -17.92
CA ARG A 89 -10.03 18.72 -18.94
C ARG A 89 -8.63 18.63 -18.32
N ARG A 90 -8.32 19.44 -17.28
CA ARG A 90 -7.06 19.30 -16.55
C ARG A 90 -6.95 17.96 -15.82
N ALA A 91 -8.04 17.54 -15.16
CA ALA A 91 -8.08 16.24 -14.47
C ALA A 91 -7.92 15.05 -15.43
N GLU A 92 -8.56 15.12 -16.61
CA GLU A 92 -8.38 14.11 -17.66
C GLU A 92 -6.93 14.08 -18.18
N ALA A 93 -6.33 15.24 -18.39
CA ALA A 93 -4.96 15.35 -18.82
C ALA A 93 -4.00 14.74 -17.78
N CYS A 94 -4.17 15.02 -16.47
CA CYS A 94 -3.39 14.41 -15.40
C CYS A 94 -3.44 12.88 -15.47
N ARG A 95 -4.65 12.28 -15.57
CA ARG A 95 -4.82 10.82 -15.70
C ARG A 95 -4.08 10.26 -16.90
N PHE A 96 -4.09 11.00 -17.98
CA PHE A 96 -3.49 10.55 -19.22
C PHE A 96 -1.97 10.58 -19.15
N VAL A 97 -1.38 11.71 -18.73
CA VAL A 97 0.08 11.87 -18.69
C VAL A 97 0.74 10.93 -17.65
N GLY A 98 0.05 10.61 -16.55
CA GLY A 98 0.53 9.61 -15.60
C GLY A 98 0.73 8.23 -16.25
N ARG A 99 -0.23 7.82 -17.09
CA ARG A 99 -0.16 6.55 -17.84
C ARG A 99 0.86 6.59 -18.98
N LEU A 100 1.05 7.75 -19.59
CA LEU A 100 2.03 7.94 -20.67
C LEU A 100 3.46 7.70 -20.19
N GLY A 101 3.76 8.03 -18.92
CA GLY A 101 5.07 7.78 -18.32
C GLY A 101 6.12 8.86 -18.66
N ASP A 102 5.71 10.01 -19.18
CA ASP A 102 6.61 11.14 -19.44
C ASP A 102 6.93 11.89 -18.15
N THR A 103 8.16 11.76 -17.66
CA THR A 103 8.60 12.42 -16.42
C THR A 103 8.86 13.93 -16.60
N ALA A 104 8.99 14.43 -17.84
CA ALA A 104 9.15 15.87 -18.09
C ALA A 104 7.95 16.70 -17.62
N VAL A 105 6.80 16.06 -17.40
CA VAL A 105 5.59 16.73 -16.90
C VAL A 105 5.52 16.89 -15.39
N VAL A 106 6.42 16.25 -14.63
CA VAL A 106 6.42 16.25 -13.15
C VAL A 106 6.34 17.67 -12.58
N PRO A 107 7.13 18.67 -13.01
CA PRO A 107 7.01 20.02 -12.47
C PRO A 107 5.61 20.62 -12.67
N ARG A 108 4.96 20.32 -13.80
CA ARG A 108 3.61 20.81 -14.07
C ARG A 108 2.56 20.10 -13.22
N LEU A 109 2.72 18.82 -12.95
CA LEU A 109 1.84 18.09 -12.04
C LEU A 109 1.98 18.58 -10.60
N VAL A 110 3.19 18.95 -10.16
CA VAL A 110 3.43 19.58 -8.85
C VAL A 110 2.68 20.91 -8.74
N GLU A 111 2.72 21.76 -9.76
CA GLU A 111 1.90 23.00 -9.77
C GLU A 111 0.40 22.70 -9.61
N LEU A 112 -0.10 21.60 -10.20
CA LEU A 112 -1.52 21.21 -10.13
C LEU A 112 -1.92 20.59 -8.77
N LEU A 113 -0.98 20.33 -7.86
CA LEU A 113 -1.30 20.00 -6.47
C LEU A 113 -2.02 21.13 -5.74
N CYS A 114 -1.81 22.37 -6.19
CA CYS A 114 -2.46 23.60 -5.69
C CYS A 114 -3.67 24.03 -6.54
N ASP A 115 -4.18 23.19 -7.45
CA ASP A 115 -5.34 23.55 -8.28
C ASP A 115 -6.57 23.83 -7.42
N GLN A 116 -7.42 24.77 -7.87
CA GLN A 116 -8.66 25.13 -7.17
C GLN A 116 -9.63 23.94 -7.07
N ASP A 117 -9.65 23.08 -8.09
CA ASP A 117 -10.56 21.91 -8.15
C ASP A 117 -9.94 20.69 -7.46
N PRO A 118 -10.62 20.12 -6.45
CA PRO A 118 -10.13 18.93 -5.73
C PRO A 118 -9.92 17.70 -6.63
N ALA A 119 -10.71 17.56 -7.71
CA ALA A 119 -10.54 16.43 -8.61
C ALA A 119 -9.23 16.54 -9.42
N VAL A 120 -8.83 17.77 -9.80
CA VAL A 120 -7.54 18.00 -10.46
C VAL A 120 -6.39 17.67 -9.53
N ARG A 121 -6.44 18.14 -8.27
CA ARG A 121 -5.40 17.82 -7.27
C ARG A 121 -5.24 16.31 -7.09
N ARG A 122 -6.36 15.56 -6.93
CA ARG A 122 -6.32 14.09 -6.80
C ARG A 122 -5.69 13.40 -7.99
N GLU A 123 -6.08 13.82 -9.20
CA GLU A 123 -5.53 13.20 -10.40
C GLU A 123 -4.06 13.57 -10.62
N ALA A 124 -3.61 14.75 -10.18
CA ALA A 124 -2.20 15.13 -10.18
C ALA A 124 -1.38 14.24 -9.22
N ILE A 125 -1.84 14.03 -7.98
CA ILE A 125 -1.19 13.11 -7.02
C ILE A 125 -1.12 11.69 -7.58
N ARG A 126 -2.22 11.22 -8.18
CA ARG A 126 -2.27 9.89 -8.78
C ARG A 126 -1.28 9.77 -9.94
N ALA A 127 -1.20 10.78 -10.81
CA ALA A 127 -0.27 10.81 -11.93
C ALA A 127 1.19 10.82 -11.45
N LEU A 128 1.53 11.60 -10.42
CA LEU A 128 2.85 11.59 -9.78
C LEU A 128 3.21 10.21 -9.23
N GLY A 129 2.24 9.52 -8.61
CA GLY A 129 2.42 8.13 -8.16
C GLY A 129 2.67 7.16 -9.32
N GLU A 130 1.94 7.28 -10.43
CA GLU A 130 2.11 6.44 -11.63
C GLU A 130 3.48 6.69 -12.30
N LEU A 131 3.94 7.93 -12.33
CA LEU A 131 5.27 8.33 -12.82
C LEU A 131 6.41 7.95 -11.88
N ARG A 132 6.10 7.51 -10.65
CA ARG A 132 7.07 7.25 -9.57
C ARG A 132 7.97 8.46 -9.28
N ALA A 133 7.37 9.66 -9.32
CA ALA A 133 8.05 10.93 -9.10
C ALA A 133 8.38 11.11 -7.62
N VAL A 134 9.43 10.46 -7.15
CA VAL A 134 9.83 10.42 -5.73
C VAL A 134 10.19 11.82 -5.22
N GLU A 135 10.75 12.64 -6.08
CA GLU A 135 11.11 14.05 -5.82
C GLU A 135 9.91 14.92 -5.46
N ALA A 136 8.69 14.53 -5.88
CA ALA A 136 7.46 15.24 -5.59
C ALA A 136 6.80 14.84 -4.26
N VAL A 137 7.36 13.88 -3.51
CA VAL A 137 6.77 13.40 -2.25
C VAL A 137 6.58 14.51 -1.21
N PRO A 138 7.53 15.42 -0.98
CA PRO A 138 7.33 16.56 -0.07
C PRO A 138 6.17 17.47 -0.52
N ASP A 139 6.11 17.82 -1.81
CA ASP A 139 5.04 18.67 -2.35
C ASP A 139 3.66 18.03 -2.22
N ILE A 140 3.58 16.69 -2.43
CA ILE A 140 2.33 15.92 -2.23
C ILE A 140 1.92 15.97 -0.76
N ALA A 141 2.86 15.78 0.18
CA ALA A 141 2.59 15.82 1.60
C ALA A 141 2.07 17.20 2.03
N ASP A 142 2.74 18.26 1.61
CA ASP A 142 2.35 19.64 1.91
C ASP A 142 0.98 20.01 1.32
N ALA A 143 0.69 19.57 0.10
CA ALA A 143 -0.61 19.78 -0.55
C ALA A 143 -1.77 19.08 0.19
N ILE A 144 -1.51 17.94 0.83
CA ILE A 144 -2.51 17.17 1.58
C ILE A 144 -2.68 17.71 3.00
N GLU A 145 -1.60 18.16 3.66
CA GLU A 145 -1.59 18.62 5.05
C GLU A 145 -2.65 19.70 5.33
N GLY A 146 -2.87 20.60 4.38
CA GLY A 146 -3.86 21.68 4.50
C GLY A 146 -5.31 21.27 4.24
N LEU A 147 -5.60 20.03 3.87
CA LEU A 147 -6.90 19.62 3.35
C LEU A 147 -7.66 18.72 4.35
N LYS A 148 -8.57 19.32 5.13
CA LYS A 148 -9.39 18.61 6.13
C LYS A 148 -10.26 17.47 5.59
N GLU A 149 -10.54 17.47 4.28
CA GLU A 149 -11.47 16.53 3.63
C GLU A 149 -10.78 15.35 2.95
N TRP A 150 -9.45 15.27 3.00
CA TRP A 150 -8.72 14.26 2.24
C TRP A 150 -8.40 13.04 3.09
N SER A 151 -8.88 11.91 2.60
CA SER A 151 -8.45 10.62 3.10
C SER A 151 -6.97 10.41 2.81
N ASN A 152 -6.19 10.01 3.81
CA ASN A 152 -4.81 9.56 3.66
C ASN A 152 -4.62 8.48 2.58
N LEU A 153 -5.74 7.92 2.08
CA LEU A 153 -5.75 6.90 1.04
C LEU A 153 -5.10 7.37 -0.26
N VAL A 154 -5.28 8.64 -0.65
CA VAL A 154 -4.70 9.16 -1.90
C VAL A 154 -3.18 9.23 -1.80
N LEU A 155 -2.66 9.74 -0.67
CA LEU A 155 -1.23 9.73 -0.37
C LEU A 155 -0.69 8.29 -0.32
N LEU A 156 -1.35 7.45 0.47
CA LEU A 156 -1.00 6.05 0.64
C LEU A 156 -0.86 5.34 -0.73
N MET A 157 -1.85 5.50 -1.62
CA MET A 157 -1.84 4.87 -2.94
C MET A 157 -0.75 5.41 -3.85
N ALA A 158 -0.46 6.72 -3.80
CA ALA A 158 0.62 7.32 -4.58
C ALA A 158 2.00 6.80 -4.12
N LEU A 159 2.26 6.82 -2.81
CA LEU A 159 3.52 6.35 -2.25
C LEU A 159 3.74 4.84 -2.43
N ILE A 160 2.69 4.02 -2.30
CA ILE A 160 2.76 2.57 -2.60
C ILE A 160 3.14 2.33 -4.06
N ARG A 161 2.60 3.13 -5.00
CA ARG A 161 2.96 3.02 -6.42
C ARG A 161 4.40 3.46 -6.71
N MET A 162 4.90 4.46 -6.00
CA MET A 162 6.31 4.87 -6.06
C MET A 162 7.24 3.77 -5.54
N GLY A 163 6.75 2.96 -4.60
CA GLY A 163 7.46 1.81 -4.05
C GLY A 163 8.61 2.19 -3.12
N PRO A 164 9.60 1.29 -2.92
CA PRO A 164 10.70 1.48 -1.98
C PRO A 164 11.54 2.74 -2.20
N ALA A 165 11.59 3.26 -3.41
CA ALA A 165 12.39 4.45 -3.73
C ALA A 165 11.95 5.72 -2.96
N CYS A 166 10.70 5.78 -2.46
CA CYS A 166 10.23 6.92 -1.68
C CYS A 166 10.64 6.89 -0.19
N ALA A 167 11.33 5.85 0.28
CA ALA A 167 11.72 5.71 1.69
C ALA A 167 12.52 6.89 2.25
N PRO A 168 13.54 7.41 1.55
CA PRO A 168 14.29 8.56 2.07
C PRO A 168 13.40 9.80 2.25
N ALA A 169 12.47 10.05 1.31
CA ALA A 169 11.53 11.16 1.40
C ALA A 169 10.53 10.98 2.55
N ILE A 170 10.01 9.76 2.75
CA ILE A 170 9.16 9.44 3.90
C ILE A 170 9.94 9.63 5.21
N GLY A 171 11.19 9.19 5.28
CA GLY A 171 12.04 9.37 6.44
C GLY A 171 12.25 10.84 6.78
N ALA A 172 12.49 11.69 5.78
CA ALA A 172 12.59 13.15 5.98
C ALA A 172 11.29 13.76 6.52
N LEU A 173 10.13 13.38 5.98
CA LEU A 173 8.82 13.84 6.45
C LEU A 173 8.52 13.39 7.89
N LEU A 174 8.89 12.15 8.25
CA LEU A 174 8.74 11.64 9.61
C LEU A 174 9.67 12.36 10.60
N ALA A 175 10.84 12.84 10.13
CA ALA A 175 11.76 13.66 10.95
C ALA A 175 11.13 15.00 11.36
N GLU A 176 10.23 15.51 10.56
CA GLU A 176 9.45 16.72 10.80
C GLU A 176 8.19 16.49 11.65
N HIS A 177 8.12 15.39 12.42
CA HIS A 177 6.89 14.95 13.11
C HIS A 177 6.25 16.01 13.99
N GLY A 178 7.03 16.92 14.60
CA GLY A 178 6.49 18.04 15.38
C GLY A 178 5.77 19.11 14.56
N ALA A 179 5.96 19.13 13.23
CA ALA A 179 5.31 20.07 12.30
C ALA A 179 4.19 19.43 11.47
N ARG A 180 4.03 18.09 11.53
CA ARG A 180 3.04 17.34 10.75
C ARG A 180 1.83 16.95 11.58
N SER A 181 0.66 16.88 10.95
CA SER A 181 -0.56 16.43 11.62
C SER A 181 -0.48 14.94 12.00
N PRO A 182 -1.17 14.51 13.07
CA PRO A 182 -1.27 13.09 13.43
C PRO A 182 -1.77 12.21 12.27
N ALA A 183 -2.70 12.72 11.47
CA ALA A 183 -3.23 12.03 10.31
C ALA A 183 -2.14 11.77 9.24
N MET A 184 -1.27 12.74 8.99
CA MET A 184 -0.14 12.60 8.07
C MET A 184 0.87 11.59 8.59
N LEU A 185 1.30 11.70 9.84
CA LEU A 185 2.23 10.78 10.47
C LEU A 185 1.74 9.33 10.41
N LYS A 186 0.46 9.11 10.74
CA LYS A 186 -0.19 7.81 10.63
C LYS A 186 -0.13 7.28 9.18
N GLY A 187 -0.47 8.10 8.19
CA GLY A 187 -0.39 7.72 6.78
C GLY A 187 1.01 7.33 6.33
N LEU A 188 2.03 8.10 6.71
CA LEU A 188 3.43 7.80 6.40
C LEU A 188 3.90 6.50 7.05
N LEU A 189 3.57 6.27 8.33
CA LEU A 189 3.88 5.02 9.04
C LEU A 189 3.19 3.82 8.39
N GLN A 190 1.92 3.94 7.97
CA GLN A 190 1.20 2.88 7.25
C GLN A 190 1.88 2.52 5.93
N VAL A 191 2.35 3.52 5.17
CA VAL A 191 3.13 3.27 3.95
C VAL A 191 4.42 2.54 4.28
N THR A 192 5.17 3.02 5.28
CA THR A 192 6.44 2.43 5.71
C THR A 192 6.26 0.95 6.06
N SER A 193 5.24 0.62 6.83
CA SER A 193 4.91 -0.77 7.19
C SER A 193 4.58 -1.65 5.98
N ARG A 194 3.91 -1.10 4.96
CA ARG A 194 3.50 -1.86 3.76
C ARG A 194 4.62 -2.05 2.75
N ILE A 195 5.48 -1.05 2.60
CA ILE A 195 6.59 -1.10 1.64
C ILE A 195 7.77 -1.89 2.24
N GLY A 196 7.81 -2.07 3.56
CA GLY A 196 8.90 -2.80 4.24
C GLY A 196 10.24 -2.10 4.13
N VAL A 197 10.27 -0.77 4.01
CA VAL A 197 11.49 -0.02 3.71
C VAL A 197 12.10 0.55 4.97
N ALA A 198 13.43 0.52 5.03
CA ALA A 198 14.23 1.11 6.08
C ALA A 198 14.10 2.65 6.09
N THR A 199 13.23 3.16 6.93
CA THR A 199 13.35 4.48 7.53
C THR A 199 14.27 4.37 8.75
N ASP A 200 14.81 5.47 9.25
CA ASP A 200 15.64 5.43 10.46
C ASP A 200 14.88 4.75 11.63
N PRO A 201 15.31 3.56 12.09
CA PRO A 201 14.61 2.85 13.18
C PRO A 201 14.58 3.66 14.48
N ALA A 202 15.55 4.57 14.71
CA ALA A 202 15.57 5.40 15.91
C ALA A 202 14.39 6.36 15.97
N MET A 203 14.02 6.93 14.82
CA MET A 203 12.86 7.81 14.71
C MET A 203 11.55 7.04 14.92
N ILE A 204 11.41 5.86 14.33
CA ILE A 204 10.21 5.03 14.51
C ILE A 204 10.07 4.64 15.98
N ARG A 205 11.19 4.31 16.67
CA ARG A 205 11.18 4.04 18.13
C ARG A 205 10.70 5.25 18.93
N ALA A 206 11.09 6.47 18.56
CA ALA A 206 10.60 7.67 19.23
C ALA A 206 9.08 7.85 19.06
N LEU A 207 8.54 7.59 17.87
CA LEU A 207 7.11 7.66 17.59
C LEU A 207 6.28 6.58 18.31
N ALA A 208 6.90 5.48 18.74
CA ALA A 208 6.24 4.47 19.57
C ALA A 208 5.87 4.97 20.98
N SER A 209 6.38 6.14 21.38
CA SER A 209 6.01 6.82 22.64
C SER A 209 5.20 8.10 22.41
N HIS A 210 4.63 8.29 21.22
CA HIS A 210 3.84 9.47 20.88
C HIS A 210 2.55 9.56 21.72
N GLU A 211 2.06 10.79 21.99
CA GLU A 211 0.83 11.00 22.76
C GLU A 211 -0.40 10.37 22.09
N ASP A 212 -0.52 10.44 20.76
CA ASP A 212 -1.59 9.83 19.98
C ASP A 212 -1.42 8.31 19.91
N MET A 213 -2.43 7.59 20.38
CA MET A 213 -2.48 6.12 20.39
C MET A 213 -2.35 5.52 18.98
N GLU A 214 -2.98 6.12 17.96
CA GLU A 214 -2.94 5.59 16.60
C GLU A 214 -1.52 5.66 16.01
N ILE A 215 -0.76 6.72 16.35
CA ILE A 215 0.65 6.84 15.95
C ILE A 215 1.49 5.78 16.65
N ARG A 216 1.29 5.55 17.97
CA ARG A 216 1.99 4.48 18.68
C ARG A 216 1.74 3.11 18.07
N VAL A 217 0.47 2.80 17.74
CA VAL A 217 0.07 1.55 17.06
C VAL A 217 0.83 1.36 15.77
N GLU A 218 0.85 2.38 14.90
CA GLU A 218 1.51 2.27 13.59
C GLU A 218 3.04 2.23 13.72
N ALA A 219 3.63 2.98 14.66
CA ALA A 219 5.07 2.93 14.92
C ALA A 219 5.50 1.52 15.40
N VAL A 220 4.80 0.94 16.36
CA VAL A 220 5.05 -0.43 16.84
C VAL A 220 4.85 -1.46 15.73
N ARG A 221 3.86 -1.27 14.84
CA ARG A 221 3.65 -2.11 13.66
C ARG A 221 4.83 -2.06 12.70
N VAL A 222 5.36 -0.85 12.43
CA VAL A 222 6.55 -0.65 11.59
C VAL A 222 7.76 -1.36 12.18
N LEU A 223 8.01 -1.22 13.48
CA LEU A 223 9.13 -1.89 14.16
C LEU A 223 9.08 -3.41 14.01
N GLY A 224 7.89 -4.01 13.96
CA GLY A 224 7.72 -5.44 13.71
C GLY A 224 7.78 -5.85 12.23
N ALA A 225 7.82 -4.90 11.29
CA ALA A 225 7.83 -5.15 9.84
C ALA A 225 9.18 -4.86 9.18
N ILE A 226 10.02 -4.05 9.80
CA ILE A 226 11.38 -3.74 9.33
C ILE A 226 12.36 -4.82 9.77
N GLU A 227 13.61 -4.73 9.27
CA GLU A 227 14.68 -5.67 9.62
C GLU A 227 14.85 -5.78 11.16
N PRO A 228 15.01 -7.02 11.71
CA PRO A 228 15.11 -7.25 13.13
C PRO A 228 16.27 -6.47 13.77
N ASP A 229 15.96 -5.62 14.76
CA ASP A 229 16.90 -4.88 15.57
C ASP A 229 16.54 -5.11 17.05
N PRO A 230 17.50 -5.53 17.92
CA PRO A 230 17.23 -5.76 19.34
C PRO A 230 16.58 -4.57 20.06
N ARG A 231 16.96 -3.34 19.70
CA ARG A 231 16.36 -2.13 20.27
C ARG A 231 14.89 -1.95 19.87
N SER A 232 14.52 -2.38 18.67
CA SER A 232 13.13 -2.40 18.22
C SER A 232 12.32 -3.44 18.99
N GLY A 233 12.92 -4.61 19.27
CA GLY A 233 12.33 -5.62 20.16
C GLY A 233 12.06 -5.09 21.57
N ASP A 234 13.00 -4.34 22.14
CA ASP A 234 12.86 -3.75 23.48
C ASP A 234 11.69 -2.74 23.53
N VAL A 235 11.52 -1.93 22.48
CA VAL A 235 10.37 -1.00 22.38
C VAL A 235 9.05 -1.76 22.23
N CYS A 236 9.01 -2.83 21.43
CA CYS A 236 7.82 -3.67 21.32
C CYS A 236 7.49 -4.36 22.65
N LEU A 237 8.51 -4.80 23.42
CA LEU A 237 8.32 -5.36 24.76
C LEU A 237 7.72 -4.32 25.73
N ALA A 238 8.24 -3.08 25.73
CA ALA A 238 7.70 -1.98 26.54
C ALA A 238 6.26 -1.64 26.14
N ALA A 239 5.94 -1.68 24.85
CA ALA A 239 4.58 -1.42 24.33
C ALA A 239 3.54 -2.47 24.75
N MET A 240 3.96 -3.63 25.27
CA MET A 240 3.05 -4.60 25.90
C MET A 240 2.46 -4.10 27.22
N ASP A 241 2.97 -3.02 27.79
CA ASP A 241 2.48 -2.36 29.01
C ASP A 241 1.68 -1.07 28.73
N ASP A 242 1.41 -0.76 27.47
CA ASP A 242 0.63 0.44 27.09
C ASP A 242 -0.78 0.41 27.71
N ALA A 243 -1.26 1.59 28.10
CA ALA A 243 -2.62 1.73 28.65
C ALA A 243 -3.68 1.27 27.63
N GLU A 244 -3.45 1.54 26.36
CA GLU A 244 -4.38 1.26 25.27
C GLU A 244 -4.19 -0.15 24.72
N TRP A 245 -5.26 -0.94 24.76
CA TRP A 245 -5.22 -2.33 24.29
C TRP A 245 -4.81 -2.50 22.80
N PRO A 246 -5.12 -1.57 21.86
CA PRO A 246 -4.67 -1.72 20.47
C PRO A 246 -3.15 -1.70 20.33
N VAL A 247 -2.48 -0.89 21.16
CA VAL A 247 -1.01 -0.82 21.19
C VAL A 247 -0.44 -2.16 21.70
N ARG A 248 -0.98 -2.69 22.82
CA ARG A 248 -0.57 -3.99 23.38
C ARG A 248 -0.77 -5.14 22.38
N ALA A 249 -1.92 -5.15 21.66
CA ALA A 249 -2.21 -6.17 20.66
C ALA A 249 -1.21 -6.16 19.49
N ILE A 250 -0.90 -4.96 18.97
CA ILE A 250 0.08 -4.82 17.89
C ILE A 250 1.51 -5.10 18.38
N ALA A 251 1.84 -4.76 19.62
CA ALA A 251 3.12 -5.10 20.24
C ALA A 251 3.33 -6.62 20.26
N ALA A 252 2.33 -7.39 20.69
CA ALA A 252 2.36 -8.84 20.65
C ALA A 252 2.60 -9.37 19.23
N SER A 253 1.83 -8.89 18.26
CA SER A 253 1.97 -9.27 16.85
C SER A 253 3.37 -8.95 16.30
N SER A 254 3.92 -7.78 16.64
CA SER A 254 5.26 -7.35 16.21
C SER A 254 6.36 -8.23 16.81
N LEU A 255 6.26 -8.59 18.09
CA LEU A 255 7.19 -9.51 18.76
C LEU A 255 7.16 -10.92 18.11
N GLY A 256 5.99 -11.40 17.73
CA GLY A 256 5.85 -12.66 17.00
C GLY A 256 6.54 -12.63 15.63
N ARG A 257 6.42 -11.52 14.89
CA ARG A 257 7.12 -11.33 13.59
C ARG A 257 8.63 -11.26 13.76
N LEU A 258 9.10 -10.54 14.78
CA LEU A 258 10.53 -10.44 15.11
C LEU A 258 11.10 -11.77 15.62
N ARG A 259 10.24 -12.73 15.99
CA ARG A 259 10.61 -13.99 16.65
C ARG A 259 11.54 -13.78 17.84
N ASP A 260 11.28 -12.74 18.62
CA ASP A 260 12.08 -12.39 19.79
C ASP A 260 11.73 -13.32 20.98
N GLU A 261 12.50 -14.36 21.16
CA GLU A 261 12.27 -15.34 22.24
C GLU A 261 12.29 -14.72 23.64
N ARG A 262 12.95 -13.58 23.83
CA ARG A 262 12.94 -12.79 25.10
C ARG A 262 11.51 -12.38 25.48
N ALA A 263 10.60 -12.27 24.47
CA ALA A 263 9.21 -11.90 24.67
C ALA A 263 8.34 -13.03 25.25
N LEU A 264 8.75 -14.30 25.18
CA LEU A 264 7.89 -15.44 25.53
C LEU A 264 7.30 -15.35 26.94
N ALA A 265 8.10 -14.96 27.93
CA ALA A 265 7.62 -14.78 29.31
C ALA A 265 6.56 -13.68 29.42
N ARG A 266 6.79 -12.53 28.72
CA ARG A 266 5.86 -11.41 28.71
C ARG A 266 4.56 -11.75 27.95
N LEU A 267 4.66 -12.42 26.79
CA LEU A 267 3.52 -12.90 26.01
C LEU A 267 2.68 -13.89 26.84
N ARG A 268 3.32 -14.83 27.53
CA ARG A 268 2.60 -15.77 28.42
C ARG A 268 1.76 -15.04 29.47
N GLY A 269 2.33 -14.01 30.13
CA GLY A 269 1.59 -13.18 31.07
C GLY A 269 0.40 -12.46 30.45
N ALA A 270 0.56 -11.98 29.21
CA ALA A 270 -0.46 -11.24 28.48
C ALA A 270 -1.60 -12.13 27.88
N MET A 271 -1.49 -13.45 27.94
CA MET A 271 -2.63 -14.35 27.61
C MET A 271 -3.83 -14.16 28.58
N GLY A 272 -3.63 -13.53 29.73
CA GLY A 272 -4.68 -13.14 30.67
C GLY A 272 -5.19 -11.70 30.50
N ASP A 273 -4.78 -10.97 29.47
CA ASP A 273 -5.19 -9.58 29.26
C ASP A 273 -6.72 -9.44 29.23
N PRO A 274 -7.30 -8.37 29.82
CA PRO A 274 -8.75 -8.15 29.76
C PRO A 274 -9.30 -8.02 28.35
N ALA A 275 -8.52 -7.46 27.40
CA ALA A 275 -8.93 -7.30 26.01
C ALA A 275 -8.78 -8.60 25.22
N TYR A 276 -9.87 -9.03 24.57
CA TYR A 276 -9.86 -10.24 23.72
C TYR A 276 -8.79 -10.18 22.64
N TRP A 277 -8.69 -9.05 21.93
CA TRP A 277 -7.75 -8.91 20.82
C TRP A 277 -6.28 -8.98 21.24
N VAL A 278 -5.95 -8.54 22.48
CA VAL A 278 -4.60 -8.72 23.01
C VAL A 278 -4.31 -10.22 23.19
N ARG A 279 -5.20 -10.95 23.85
CA ARG A 279 -5.05 -12.41 24.05
C ARG A 279 -4.91 -13.16 22.72
N HIS A 280 -5.73 -12.76 21.72
CA HIS A 280 -5.70 -13.35 20.38
C HIS A 280 -4.34 -13.16 19.71
N HIS A 281 -3.86 -11.89 19.60
CA HIS A 281 -2.57 -11.61 18.98
C HIS A 281 -1.38 -12.18 19.76
N VAL A 282 -1.47 -12.29 21.08
CA VAL A 282 -0.47 -12.95 21.90
C VAL A 282 -0.38 -14.44 21.54
N ALA A 283 -1.52 -15.12 21.43
CA ALA A 283 -1.56 -16.54 21.10
C ALA A 283 -1.04 -16.82 19.68
N GLU A 284 -1.41 -15.97 18.69
CA GLU A 284 -0.86 -16.02 17.32
C GLU A 284 0.66 -15.77 17.30
N ALA A 285 1.11 -14.77 18.05
CA ALA A 285 2.55 -14.45 18.15
C ALA A 285 3.32 -15.66 18.68
N MET A 286 2.88 -16.26 19.78
CA MET A 286 3.51 -17.46 20.34
C MET A 286 3.50 -18.62 19.35
N ALA A 287 2.39 -18.86 18.63
CA ALA A 287 2.31 -19.90 17.60
C ALA A 287 3.32 -19.67 16.45
N SER A 288 3.64 -18.43 16.12
CA SER A 288 4.60 -18.08 15.07
C SER A 288 6.08 -18.20 15.49
N MET A 289 6.35 -18.34 16.79
CA MET A 289 7.70 -18.37 17.37
C MET A 289 8.32 -19.79 17.43
N GLY A 290 7.84 -20.68 16.59
CA GLY A 290 8.41 -22.03 16.46
C GLY A 290 8.08 -22.95 17.64
N GLU A 291 9.02 -23.86 17.98
CA GLU A 291 8.78 -24.87 19.01
C GLU A 291 8.70 -24.27 20.42
N ALA A 292 9.52 -23.30 20.76
CA ALA A 292 9.50 -22.64 22.07
C ALA A 292 8.15 -21.95 22.35
N GLY A 293 7.57 -21.31 21.32
CA GLY A 293 6.22 -20.75 21.41
C GLY A 293 5.14 -21.80 21.55
N SER A 294 5.24 -22.91 20.81
CA SER A 294 4.28 -24.03 20.90
C SER A 294 4.32 -24.75 22.24
N GLU A 295 5.49 -24.96 22.82
CA GLU A 295 5.66 -25.50 24.15
C GLU A 295 4.98 -24.59 25.18
N SER A 296 5.22 -23.29 25.08
CA SER A 296 4.58 -22.29 25.93
C SER A 296 3.05 -22.29 25.81
N LEU A 297 2.49 -22.54 24.61
CA LEU A 297 1.04 -22.69 24.41
C LEU A 297 0.51 -24.01 24.99
N ARG A 298 1.26 -25.12 24.88
CA ARG A 298 0.88 -26.42 25.52
C ARG A 298 0.81 -26.28 27.05
N ASP A 299 1.77 -25.58 27.64
CA ASP A 299 1.73 -25.28 29.08
C ASP A 299 0.49 -24.46 29.45
N ALA A 300 0.12 -23.50 28.58
CA ALA A 300 -1.04 -22.64 28.77
C ALA A 300 -2.39 -23.39 28.73
N LEU A 301 -2.46 -24.59 28.14
CA LEU A 301 -3.65 -25.44 28.18
C LEU A 301 -4.02 -25.89 29.62
N HIS A 302 -3.08 -25.88 30.55
CA HIS A 302 -3.26 -26.22 31.95
C HIS A 302 -3.45 -25.03 32.88
N ALA A 303 -3.56 -23.78 32.30
CA ALA A 303 -3.75 -22.55 33.07
C ALA A 303 -5.09 -22.59 33.85
N ALA A 304 -5.14 -22.01 35.04
CA ALA A 304 -6.36 -21.85 35.84
C ALA A 304 -7.41 -20.97 35.11
N ASN A 305 -6.98 -19.96 34.39
CA ASN A 305 -7.85 -19.03 33.64
C ASN A 305 -8.40 -19.71 32.38
N PRO A 306 -9.74 -19.85 32.23
CA PRO A 306 -10.34 -20.50 31.06
C PRO A 306 -10.04 -19.77 29.76
N PHE A 307 -9.98 -18.42 29.75
CA PHE A 307 -9.65 -17.65 28.54
C PHE A 307 -8.23 -17.96 28.02
N VAL A 308 -7.29 -18.22 28.92
CA VAL A 308 -5.91 -18.60 28.56
C VAL A 308 -5.91 -19.98 27.89
N ARG A 309 -6.64 -20.95 28.46
CA ARG A 309 -6.77 -22.30 27.89
C ARG A 309 -7.39 -22.26 26.49
N ASP A 310 -8.49 -21.50 26.34
CA ASP A 310 -9.23 -21.42 25.07
C ASP A 310 -8.36 -20.79 23.97
N MET A 311 -7.64 -19.70 24.27
CA MET A 311 -6.73 -19.07 23.31
C MET A 311 -5.57 -20.00 22.94
N ALA A 312 -4.98 -20.71 23.90
CA ALA A 312 -3.91 -21.66 23.64
C ALA A 312 -4.38 -22.81 22.74
N ALA A 313 -5.56 -23.40 23.04
CA ALA A 313 -6.15 -24.45 22.24
C ALA A 313 -6.42 -24.00 20.79
N GLN A 314 -7.02 -22.81 20.63
CA GLN A 314 -7.29 -22.23 19.31
C GLN A 314 -6.01 -22.01 18.50
N ALA A 315 -4.97 -21.43 19.11
CA ALA A 315 -3.71 -21.14 18.41
C ALA A 315 -2.99 -22.43 17.97
N LEU A 316 -2.94 -23.45 18.84
CA LEU A 316 -2.37 -24.74 18.49
C LEU A 316 -3.14 -25.45 17.39
N PHE A 317 -4.48 -25.38 17.42
CA PHE A 317 -5.34 -25.96 16.38
C PHE A 317 -5.11 -25.28 15.03
N MET A 318 -5.08 -23.95 14.98
CA MET A 318 -4.85 -23.18 13.73
C MET A 318 -3.46 -23.45 13.15
N ARG A 319 -2.46 -23.59 14.02
CA ARG A 319 -1.10 -23.97 13.59
C ARG A 319 -1.07 -25.37 12.97
N ALA A 320 -1.70 -26.36 13.62
CA ALA A 320 -1.77 -27.72 13.10
C ALA A 320 -2.47 -27.81 11.74
N LEU A 321 -3.52 -26.99 11.52
CA LEU A 321 -4.17 -26.89 10.21
C LEU A 321 -3.22 -26.32 9.15
N ALA A 322 -2.50 -25.26 9.45
CA ALA A 322 -1.55 -24.66 8.52
C ALA A 322 -0.39 -25.59 8.16
N GLU A 323 0.09 -26.40 9.12
CA GLU A 323 1.12 -27.41 8.89
C GLU A 323 0.58 -28.63 8.11
N GLY A 324 -0.69 -29.00 8.29
CA GLY A 324 -1.36 -30.11 7.57
C GLY A 324 -1.76 -29.76 6.14
N GLU A 325 -1.98 -28.50 5.82
CA GLU A 325 -2.21 -28.02 4.44
C GLU A 325 -0.91 -27.88 3.63
N ALA A 326 0.23 -27.83 4.30
CA ALA A 326 1.56 -27.72 3.67
C ALA A 326 2.21 -29.10 3.40
N ALA A 327 1.61 -30.19 3.85
CA ALA A 327 2.05 -31.59 3.67
C ALA A 327 1.27 -32.30 2.58
#